data_c1dee85636b0ea600f5e66aee2cae8f5
#
_entry.id   c1dee85636b0ea600f5e66aee2cae8f5
#
_cell.length_a   1.000
_cell.length_b   1.000
_cell.length_c   1.000
_cell.angle_alpha   90.00
_cell.angle_beta   90.00
_cell.angle_gamma   90.00
#
_symmetry.space_group_name_H-M   'P 1'
#
loop_
_entity.id
_entity.type
_entity.pdbx_description
1 polymer ?
#
loop_
_entity_poly.entity_id
_entity_poly.type
_entity_poly.pdbx_seq_one_letter_code
_entity_poly.pdbx_strand_id
1 'polypeptide(L)'
;ILHDPEILILDEPTDGLDPNQKQEVRNLIKRMGEDKAIIFSTHILEEVEAACTRAIIIDQGSVVADGTPEQLKGKSKAAGLLSVSITGMAGSGILSEIRSLRDVTDVTELSSTDSSFKGEVYSSKKNNSLSEDVFNLCKDKGLLLQELKIEEGRLDDVFREITVADTKIDKEPKATKEEQ
;
A
#
# COMPACT_ATOMS: atom_id res chain seq x y z
N ILE A 1 -12.69 26.71 18.44
CA ILE A 1 -11.59 26.67 19.42
C ILE A 1 -11.36 28.11 19.86
N LEU A 2 -11.92 28.50 21.03
CA LEU A 2 -12.03 29.91 21.46
C LEU A 2 -10.72 30.58 21.85
N HIS A 3 -9.70 29.82 22.28
CA HIS A 3 -8.44 30.35 22.81
C HIS A 3 -7.26 30.21 21.84
N ASP A 4 -7.54 29.84 20.62
CA ASP A 4 -6.62 29.79 19.48
C ASP A 4 -5.20 29.20 19.80
N PRO A 5 -5.11 27.94 20.28
CA PRO A 5 -3.84 27.36 20.73
C PRO A 5 -2.88 27.11 19.55
N GLU A 6 -1.57 27.13 19.83
CA GLU A 6 -0.52 26.78 18.84
C GLU A 6 -0.47 25.27 18.57
N ILE A 7 -0.84 24.45 19.57
CA ILE A 7 -0.86 22.99 19.48
C ILE A 7 -2.29 22.51 19.75
N LEU A 8 -2.81 21.67 18.87
CA LEU A 8 -4.13 21.07 18.99
C LEU A 8 -4.02 19.55 19.02
N ILE A 9 -4.63 18.94 20.01
CA ILE A 9 -4.73 17.47 20.12
C ILE A 9 -6.18 17.08 20.00
N LEU A 10 -6.48 16.18 19.05
CA LEU A 10 -7.82 15.70 18.74
C LEU A 10 -7.85 14.17 18.84
N ASP A 11 -8.86 13.64 19.47
CA ASP A 11 -9.08 12.20 19.54
C ASP A 11 -10.26 11.84 18.64
N GLU A 12 -10.01 10.99 17.63
CA GLU A 12 -11.00 10.53 16.63
C GLU A 12 -11.92 11.65 16.10
N PRO A 13 -11.38 12.77 15.53
CA PRO A 13 -12.15 13.98 15.28
C PRO A 13 -13.26 13.84 14.24
N THR A 14 -13.29 12.74 13.50
CA THR A 14 -14.29 12.48 12.46
C THR A 14 -15.20 11.31 12.79
N ASP A 15 -15.06 10.71 13.98
CA ASP A 15 -15.89 9.58 14.37
C ASP A 15 -17.37 9.99 14.48
N GLY A 16 -18.27 9.11 14.02
CA GLY A 16 -19.71 9.35 14.02
C GLY A 16 -20.21 10.38 13.01
N LEU A 17 -19.35 10.99 12.19
CA LEU A 17 -19.74 11.97 11.17
C LEU A 17 -20.10 11.29 9.83
N ASP A 18 -21.00 11.92 9.08
CA ASP A 18 -21.28 11.52 7.71
C ASP A 18 -20.12 11.87 6.74
N PRO A 19 -20.06 11.32 5.51
CA PRO A 19 -18.95 11.55 4.58
C PRO A 19 -18.70 13.02 4.24
N ASN A 20 -19.73 13.85 4.16
CA ASN A 20 -19.59 15.28 3.85
C ASN A 20 -18.99 16.04 5.03
N GLN A 21 -19.50 15.76 6.23
CA GLN A 21 -18.95 16.33 7.47
C GLN A 21 -17.51 15.90 7.70
N LYS A 22 -17.14 14.63 7.45
CA LYS A 22 -15.75 14.16 7.49
C LYS A 22 -14.85 14.97 6.57
N GLN A 23 -15.31 15.25 5.35
CA GLN A 23 -14.54 16.05 4.40
C GLN A 23 -14.36 17.50 4.88
N GLU A 24 -15.39 18.10 5.47
CA GLU A 24 -15.30 19.44 6.04
C GLU A 24 -14.30 19.51 7.20
N VAL A 25 -14.33 18.53 8.10
CA VAL A 25 -13.36 18.45 9.22
C VAL A 25 -11.95 18.24 8.72
N ARG A 26 -11.72 17.36 7.74
CA ARG A 26 -10.39 17.18 7.09
C ARG A 26 -9.88 18.49 6.49
N ASN A 27 -10.74 19.23 5.79
CA ASN A 27 -10.38 20.51 5.19
C ASN A 27 -10.07 21.56 6.26
N LEU A 28 -10.80 21.54 7.39
CA LEU A 28 -10.53 22.41 8.53
C LEU A 28 -9.18 22.09 9.17
N ILE A 29 -8.88 20.81 9.43
CA ILE A 29 -7.61 20.35 9.97
C ILE A 29 -6.44 20.81 9.08
N LYS A 30 -6.54 20.62 7.75
CA LYS A 30 -5.53 21.06 6.80
C LYS A 30 -5.26 22.57 6.88
N ARG A 31 -6.31 23.39 6.84
CA ARG A 31 -6.18 24.84 6.91
C ARG A 31 -5.56 25.31 8.24
N MET A 32 -5.99 24.71 9.35
CA MET A 32 -5.41 25.04 10.66
C MET A 32 -3.96 24.56 10.78
N GLY A 33 -3.60 23.47 10.12
CA GLY A 33 -2.25 22.91 10.12
C GLY A 33 -1.23 23.73 9.34
N GLU A 34 -1.63 24.75 8.58
CA GLU A 34 -0.73 25.72 7.96
C GLU A 34 0.00 26.61 9.01
N ASP A 35 -0.68 26.90 10.11
CA ASP A 35 -0.17 27.80 11.17
C ASP A 35 0.01 27.10 12.53
N LYS A 36 -0.49 25.88 12.69
CA LYS A 36 -0.56 25.16 13.98
C LYS A 36 -0.01 23.74 13.89
N ALA A 37 0.51 23.25 14.99
CA ALA A 37 0.80 21.84 15.16
C ALA A 37 -0.48 21.11 15.57
N ILE A 38 -0.95 20.17 14.71
CA ILE A 38 -2.16 19.36 14.97
C ILE A 38 -1.74 17.90 15.11
N ILE A 39 -2.10 17.29 16.22
CA ILE A 39 -1.96 15.86 16.46
C ILE A 39 -3.37 15.30 16.59
N PHE A 40 -3.70 14.30 15.81
CA PHE A 40 -4.98 13.61 15.98
C PHE A 40 -4.82 12.08 15.88
N SER A 41 -5.64 11.38 16.67
CA SER A 41 -5.77 9.93 16.57
C SER A 41 -6.82 9.59 15.51
N THR A 42 -6.63 8.50 14.80
CA THR A 42 -7.64 7.91 13.91
C THR A 42 -7.32 6.44 13.65
N HIS A 43 -8.34 5.63 13.45
CA HIS A 43 -8.24 4.27 12.94
C HIS A 43 -8.54 4.20 11.42
N ILE A 44 -8.82 5.35 10.79
CA ILE A 44 -9.20 5.45 9.37
C ILE A 44 -7.98 5.88 8.56
N LEU A 45 -7.37 4.93 7.84
CA LEU A 45 -6.15 5.17 7.08
C LEU A 45 -6.31 6.19 5.94
N GLU A 46 -7.51 6.29 5.36
CA GLU A 46 -7.84 7.34 4.38
C GLU A 46 -7.70 8.76 4.95
N GLU A 47 -7.93 8.96 6.24
CA GLU A 47 -7.77 10.26 6.89
C GLU A 47 -6.29 10.62 7.05
N VAL A 48 -5.47 9.61 7.35
CA VAL A 48 -4.03 9.78 7.39
C VAL A 48 -3.51 10.25 6.04
N GLU A 49 -3.91 9.60 4.95
CA GLU A 49 -3.53 9.98 3.58
C GLU A 49 -4.05 11.36 3.20
N ALA A 50 -5.28 11.68 3.62
CA ALA A 50 -5.93 12.90 3.22
C ALA A 50 -5.50 14.15 4.00
N ALA A 51 -5.08 14.03 5.27
CA ALA A 51 -4.91 15.18 6.15
C ALA A 51 -3.54 15.25 6.87
N CYS A 52 -2.78 14.16 6.97
CA CYS A 52 -1.52 14.14 7.70
C CYS A 52 -0.31 14.44 6.83
N THR A 53 0.65 15.19 7.37
CA THR A 53 2.00 15.33 6.81
C THR A 53 2.97 14.26 7.35
N ARG A 54 2.65 13.68 8.52
CA ARG A 54 3.39 12.60 9.17
C ARG A 54 2.43 11.72 9.93
N ALA A 55 2.68 10.43 9.95
CA ALA A 55 1.90 9.46 10.69
C ALA A 55 2.80 8.54 11.51
N ILE A 56 2.32 8.17 12.69
CA ILE A 56 2.94 7.21 13.60
C ILE A 56 1.94 6.07 13.78
N ILE A 57 2.36 4.84 13.49
CA ILE A 57 1.56 3.65 13.75
C ILE A 57 2.02 3.04 15.08
N ILE A 58 1.06 2.84 15.98
CA ILE A 58 1.27 2.24 17.28
C ILE A 58 0.56 0.89 17.32
N ASP A 59 1.27 -0.15 17.71
CA ASP A 59 0.73 -1.49 17.96
C ASP A 59 1.27 -2.01 19.29
N GLN A 60 0.40 -2.60 20.11
CA GLN A 60 0.72 -3.14 21.44
C GLN A 60 1.55 -2.20 22.33
N GLY A 61 1.27 -0.88 22.25
CA GLY A 61 1.96 0.14 23.03
C GLY A 61 3.34 0.54 22.50
N SER A 62 3.75 0.03 21.35
CA SER A 62 5.04 0.34 20.71
C SER A 62 4.85 1.06 19.38
N VAL A 63 5.76 1.97 19.04
CA VAL A 63 5.81 2.60 17.73
C VAL A 63 6.39 1.59 16.73
N VAL A 64 5.56 1.13 15.79
CA VAL A 64 5.94 0.13 14.78
C VAL A 64 6.25 0.74 13.42
N ALA A 65 5.73 1.93 13.14
CA ALA A 65 6.09 2.69 11.94
C ALA A 65 5.95 4.19 12.17
N ASP A 66 6.79 4.97 11.49
CA ASP A 66 6.84 6.42 11.54
C ASP A 66 7.31 6.94 10.19
N GLY A 67 6.68 7.99 9.66
CA GLY A 67 7.03 8.62 8.39
C GLY A 67 5.89 9.40 7.76
N THR A 68 6.12 9.95 6.56
CA THR A 68 5.04 10.51 5.76
C THR A 68 4.13 9.40 5.22
N PRO A 69 2.87 9.69 4.85
CA PRO A 69 1.98 8.70 4.23
C PRO A 69 2.63 7.98 3.03
N GLU A 70 3.35 8.71 2.18
CA GLU A 70 4.05 8.16 1.00
C GLU A 70 5.19 7.23 1.41
N GLN A 71 5.98 7.61 2.42
CA GLN A 71 7.05 6.76 2.95
C GLN A 71 6.50 5.46 3.55
N LEU A 72 5.36 5.55 4.24
CA LEU A 72 4.69 4.39 4.81
C LEU A 72 4.13 3.48 3.71
N LYS A 73 3.40 4.03 2.73
CA LYS A 73 2.94 3.27 1.55
C LYS A 73 4.08 2.56 0.83
N GLY A 74 5.22 3.23 0.70
CA GLY A 74 6.41 2.65 0.11
C GLY A 74 6.98 1.41 0.83
N LYS A 75 6.57 1.13 2.07
CA LYS A 75 6.93 -0.08 2.81
C LYS A 75 6.06 -1.28 2.46
N SER A 76 4.89 -1.08 1.83
CA SER A 76 4.03 -2.17 1.36
C SER A 76 4.76 -3.05 0.35
N LYS A 77 4.53 -4.36 0.42
CA LYS A 77 5.00 -5.32 -0.58
C LYS A 77 4.42 -5.04 -1.97
N ALA A 78 3.22 -4.45 -2.02
CA ALA A 78 2.59 -4.03 -3.26
C ALA A 78 3.20 -2.75 -3.86
N ALA A 79 4.01 -2.00 -3.12
CA ALA A 79 4.60 -0.77 -3.61
C ALA A 79 5.65 -1.03 -4.69
N GLY A 80 5.38 -0.52 -5.90
CA GLY A 80 6.23 -0.72 -7.08
C GLY A 80 5.92 -2.00 -7.88
N LEU A 81 4.88 -2.73 -7.48
CA LEU A 81 4.27 -3.80 -8.26
C LEU A 81 3.72 -3.25 -9.57
N LEU A 82 3.92 -3.96 -10.66
CA LEU A 82 3.37 -3.63 -11.98
C LEU A 82 2.18 -4.55 -12.29
N SER A 83 0.98 -3.97 -12.30
CA SER A 83 -0.23 -4.64 -12.80
C SER A 83 -0.25 -4.59 -14.32
N VAL A 84 -0.38 -5.76 -14.96
CA VAL A 84 -0.27 -5.90 -16.42
C VAL A 84 -1.47 -6.67 -16.96
N SER A 85 -2.12 -6.16 -18.00
CA SER A 85 -3.12 -6.87 -18.80
C SER A 85 -2.76 -6.80 -20.29
N ILE A 86 -2.59 -7.96 -20.90
CA ILE A 86 -2.12 -8.12 -22.28
C ILE A 86 -3.08 -9.03 -23.05
N THR A 87 -3.37 -8.69 -24.32
CA THR A 87 -4.16 -9.54 -25.22
C THR A 87 -3.42 -9.72 -26.55
N GLY A 88 -3.74 -10.82 -27.26
CA GLY A 88 -3.25 -11.07 -28.62
C GLY A 88 -2.37 -12.31 -28.80
N MET A 89 -2.01 -13.04 -27.74
CA MET A 89 -1.25 -14.32 -27.83
C MET A 89 -1.66 -15.35 -26.77
N ALA A 90 -1.32 -16.61 -27.03
CA ALA A 90 -1.46 -17.69 -26.06
C ALA A 90 -0.77 -17.34 -24.74
N GLY A 91 -1.54 -17.25 -23.65
CA GLY A 91 -1.12 -16.70 -22.36
C GLY A 91 0.09 -17.40 -21.72
N SER A 92 0.35 -18.69 -22.01
CA SER A 92 1.46 -19.43 -21.42
C SER A 92 2.86 -18.98 -21.87
N GLY A 93 2.98 -18.38 -23.06
CA GLY A 93 4.26 -17.89 -23.57
C GLY A 93 4.71 -16.57 -22.97
N ILE A 94 3.78 -15.64 -22.73
CA ILE A 94 4.11 -14.29 -22.25
C ILE A 94 4.61 -14.30 -20.81
N LEU A 95 4.11 -15.20 -19.96
CA LEU A 95 4.54 -15.33 -18.58
C LEU A 95 6.05 -15.61 -18.47
N SER A 96 6.57 -16.54 -19.29
CA SER A 96 8.00 -16.87 -19.29
C SER A 96 8.87 -15.72 -19.79
N GLU A 97 8.36 -14.94 -20.73
CA GLU A 97 9.07 -13.78 -21.27
C GLU A 97 9.10 -12.61 -20.28
N ILE A 98 7.98 -12.33 -19.61
CA ILE A 98 7.95 -11.32 -18.53
C ILE A 98 8.91 -11.71 -17.41
N ARG A 99 8.95 -12.99 -17.02
CA ARG A 99 9.89 -13.50 -16.00
C ARG A 99 11.36 -13.36 -16.41
N SER A 100 11.66 -13.34 -17.70
CA SER A 100 13.02 -13.16 -18.20
C SER A 100 13.47 -11.70 -18.29
N LEU A 101 12.58 -10.74 -18.08
CA LEU A 101 12.93 -9.32 -18.09
C LEU A 101 13.87 -8.97 -16.93
N ARG A 102 14.69 -7.95 -17.16
CA ARG A 102 15.64 -7.47 -16.17
C ARG A 102 14.90 -6.96 -14.92
N ASP A 103 15.46 -7.25 -13.76
CA ASP A 103 14.95 -6.79 -12.46
C ASP A 103 13.60 -7.40 -12.04
N VAL A 104 12.98 -8.30 -12.79
CA VAL A 104 11.81 -9.07 -12.37
C VAL A 104 12.22 -10.11 -11.34
N THR A 105 11.56 -10.10 -10.19
CA THR A 105 11.82 -11.06 -9.10
C THR A 105 10.75 -12.15 -9.03
N ASP A 106 9.52 -11.81 -9.36
CA ASP A 106 8.40 -12.76 -9.40
C ASP A 106 7.29 -12.25 -10.32
N VAL A 107 6.44 -13.17 -10.78
CA VAL A 107 5.23 -12.87 -11.56
C VAL A 107 4.11 -13.75 -11.06
N THR A 108 3.05 -13.12 -10.56
CA THR A 108 1.81 -13.76 -10.15
C THR A 108 0.80 -13.68 -11.28
N GLU A 109 0.36 -14.80 -11.79
CA GLU A 109 -0.72 -14.88 -12.76
C GLU A 109 -2.07 -14.76 -12.03
N LEU A 110 -2.88 -13.76 -12.39
CA LEU A 110 -4.23 -13.57 -11.87
C LEU A 110 -5.28 -14.25 -12.74
N SER A 111 -5.11 -14.16 -14.06
CA SER A 111 -5.91 -14.90 -15.04
C SER A 111 -5.15 -15.02 -16.34
N SER A 112 -5.34 -16.15 -17.03
CA SER A 112 -4.77 -16.42 -18.35
C SER A 112 -5.77 -17.20 -19.19
N THR A 113 -5.85 -16.85 -20.47
CA THR A 113 -6.59 -17.56 -21.50
C THR A 113 -5.69 -17.71 -22.72
N ASP A 114 -6.16 -18.43 -23.75
CA ASP A 114 -5.39 -18.60 -25.00
C ASP A 114 -5.05 -17.26 -25.68
N SER A 115 -5.79 -16.18 -25.38
CA SER A 115 -5.64 -14.88 -26.04
C SER A 115 -5.41 -13.72 -25.07
N SER A 116 -5.34 -13.95 -23.77
CA SER A 116 -5.14 -12.88 -22.79
C SER A 116 -4.34 -13.35 -21.58
N PHE A 117 -3.59 -12.43 -21.00
CA PHE A 117 -2.86 -12.57 -19.74
C PHE A 117 -3.15 -11.37 -18.84
N LYS A 118 -3.46 -11.63 -17.58
CA LYS A 118 -3.51 -10.60 -16.54
C LYS A 118 -2.69 -11.08 -15.34
N GLY A 119 -1.78 -10.24 -14.87
CA GLY A 119 -0.89 -10.62 -13.79
C GLY A 119 -0.23 -9.41 -13.11
N GLU A 120 0.50 -9.73 -12.05
CA GLU A 120 1.28 -8.83 -11.25
C GLU A 120 2.75 -9.17 -11.38
N VAL A 121 3.56 -8.18 -11.69
CA VAL A 121 5.01 -8.33 -11.89
C VAL A 121 5.75 -7.61 -10.77
N TYR A 122 6.53 -8.36 -10.03
CA TYR A 122 7.34 -7.86 -8.91
C TYR A 122 8.74 -7.53 -9.38
N SER A 123 9.26 -6.38 -8.94
CA SER A 123 10.59 -5.89 -9.30
C SER A 123 11.49 -5.72 -8.09
N SER A 124 12.77 -6.02 -8.25
CA SER A 124 13.80 -5.72 -7.26
C SER A 124 14.08 -4.21 -7.14
N LYS A 125 13.72 -3.44 -8.16
CA LYS A 125 13.91 -1.99 -8.21
C LYS A 125 12.59 -1.27 -8.34
N LYS A 126 12.35 -0.31 -7.48
CA LYS A 126 11.20 0.60 -7.53
C LYS A 126 11.45 1.73 -8.52
N ASN A 127 11.59 1.40 -9.81
CA ASN A 127 11.79 2.38 -10.88
C ASN A 127 10.85 2.10 -12.06
N ASN A 128 10.66 3.10 -12.90
CA ASN A 128 9.77 3.01 -14.07
C ASN A 128 10.36 2.17 -15.23
N SER A 129 11.60 1.67 -15.13
CA SER A 129 12.25 0.94 -16.22
C SER A 129 11.51 -0.35 -16.58
N LEU A 130 10.94 -1.05 -15.60
CA LEU A 130 10.18 -2.28 -15.84
C LEU A 130 8.93 -2.04 -16.70
N SER A 131 8.25 -0.91 -16.53
CA SER A 131 7.08 -0.57 -17.35
C SER A 131 7.47 -0.33 -18.82
N GLU A 132 8.64 0.27 -19.05
CA GLU A 132 9.19 0.46 -20.42
C GLU A 132 9.58 -0.89 -21.02
N ASP A 133 10.22 -1.78 -20.26
CA ASP A 133 10.62 -3.10 -20.72
C ASP A 133 9.40 -3.97 -21.10
N VAL A 134 8.34 -3.95 -20.28
CA VAL A 134 7.07 -4.65 -20.58
C VAL A 134 6.38 -4.04 -21.79
N PHE A 135 6.36 -2.71 -21.92
CA PHE A 135 5.80 -2.04 -23.08
C PHE A 135 6.55 -2.42 -24.38
N ASN A 136 7.88 -2.39 -24.35
CA ASN A 136 8.71 -2.75 -25.51
C ASN A 136 8.53 -4.23 -25.87
N LEU A 137 8.45 -5.14 -24.88
CA LEU A 137 8.15 -6.54 -25.10
C LEU A 137 6.82 -6.73 -25.85
N CYS A 138 5.76 -6.04 -25.41
CA CYS A 138 4.45 -6.10 -26.06
C CYS A 138 4.51 -5.56 -27.49
N LYS A 139 5.19 -4.44 -27.72
CA LYS A 139 5.39 -3.82 -29.02
C LYS A 139 6.12 -4.76 -30.00
N ASP A 140 7.24 -5.35 -29.55
CA ASP A 140 8.08 -6.22 -30.38
C ASP A 140 7.38 -7.51 -30.78
N LYS A 141 6.47 -7.98 -29.93
CA LYS A 141 5.66 -9.17 -30.17
C LYS A 141 4.31 -8.90 -30.86
N GLY A 142 3.98 -7.65 -31.12
CA GLY A 142 2.69 -7.28 -31.68
C GLY A 142 1.50 -7.56 -30.77
N LEU A 143 1.72 -7.54 -29.45
CA LEU A 143 0.71 -7.74 -28.42
C LEU A 143 0.00 -6.44 -28.08
N LEU A 144 -1.29 -6.53 -27.72
CA LEU A 144 -2.04 -5.38 -27.27
C LEU A 144 -1.95 -5.27 -25.73
N LEU A 145 -1.29 -4.23 -25.26
CA LEU A 145 -1.24 -3.87 -23.85
C LEU A 145 -2.53 -3.12 -23.48
N GLN A 146 -3.38 -3.74 -22.65
CA GLN A 146 -4.65 -3.15 -22.20
C GLN A 146 -4.49 -2.34 -20.92
N GLU A 147 -3.65 -2.82 -20.01
CA GLU A 147 -3.39 -2.16 -18.73
C GLU A 147 -1.92 -2.32 -18.37
N LEU A 148 -1.32 -1.23 -17.94
CA LEU A 148 0.02 -1.18 -17.37
C LEU A 148 0.01 -0.14 -16.25
N LYS A 149 -0.05 -0.60 -15.01
CA LYS A 149 -0.20 0.26 -13.85
C LYS A 149 0.84 -0.08 -12.79
N ILE A 150 1.56 0.94 -12.33
CA ILE A 150 2.44 0.80 -11.16
C ILE A 150 1.58 1.02 -9.92
N GLU A 151 1.55 0.04 -9.02
CA GLU A 151 0.85 0.16 -7.75
C GLU A 151 1.71 0.95 -6.75
N GLU A 152 1.11 1.97 -6.17
CA GLU A 152 1.81 2.84 -5.20
C GLU A 152 1.95 2.21 -3.81
N GLY A 153 1.30 1.07 -3.59
CA GLY A 153 1.11 0.50 -2.26
C GLY A 153 -0.03 1.21 -1.52
N ARG A 154 -0.55 0.58 -0.48
CA ARG A 154 -1.65 1.11 0.33
C ARG A 154 -1.26 1.09 1.79
N LEU A 155 -1.72 2.07 2.56
CA LEU A 155 -1.51 2.07 4.02
C LEU A 155 -2.20 0.89 4.70
N ASP A 156 -3.35 0.44 4.17
CA ASP A 156 -4.06 -0.76 4.65
C ASP A 156 -3.18 -2.01 4.59
N ASP A 157 -2.40 -2.17 3.51
CA ASP A 157 -1.51 -3.32 3.34
C ASP A 157 -0.36 -3.25 4.34
N VAL A 158 0.23 -2.06 4.50
CA VAL A 158 1.31 -1.81 5.48
C VAL A 158 0.81 -2.09 6.90
N PHE A 159 -0.34 -1.56 7.26
CA PHE A 159 -0.95 -1.76 8.58
C PHE A 159 -1.19 -3.25 8.86
N ARG A 160 -1.78 -3.96 7.90
CA ARG A 160 -2.04 -5.40 8.00
C ARG A 160 -0.74 -6.21 8.10
N GLU A 161 0.28 -5.89 7.31
CA GLU A 161 1.56 -6.59 7.32
C GLU A 161 2.27 -6.45 8.68
N ILE A 162 2.21 -5.26 9.29
CA ILE A 162 2.83 -4.99 10.58
C ILE A 162 2.07 -5.69 11.71
N THR A 163 0.74 -5.57 11.75
CA THR A 163 -0.07 -6.11 12.86
C THR A 163 -0.29 -7.63 12.80
N VAL A 164 -0.27 -8.27 11.60
CA VAL A 164 -0.42 -9.73 11.47
C VAL A 164 0.88 -10.49 11.75
N ALA A 165 2.05 -9.85 11.58
CA ALA A 165 3.33 -10.48 11.88
C ALA A 165 3.42 -10.92 13.36
N ASP A 166 2.87 -10.14 14.29
CA ASP A 166 2.91 -10.42 15.72
C ASP A 166 1.92 -11.51 16.17
N THR A 167 0.81 -11.69 15.45
CA THR A 167 -0.18 -12.75 15.82
C THR A 167 0.31 -14.18 15.55
N LYS A 168 1.41 -14.37 14.82
CA LYS A 168 2.00 -15.68 14.55
C LYS A 168 2.98 -16.15 15.62
N ILE A 169 3.49 -15.25 16.46
CA ILE A 169 4.50 -15.57 17.49
C ILE A 169 3.87 -16.18 18.76
N ASP A 170 2.60 -15.91 19.04
CA ASP A 170 1.93 -16.37 20.27
C ASP A 170 1.29 -17.78 20.21
N LYS A 171 1.56 -18.57 19.16
CA LYS A 171 0.99 -19.93 18.99
C LYS A 171 1.98 -21.07 19.15
N GLU A 172 3.06 -20.92 19.90
CA GLU A 172 3.78 -22.09 20.40
C GLU A 172 3.11 -22.56 21.71
N PRO A 173 2.57 -23.79 21.78
CA PRO A 173 2.02 -24.32 23.00
C PRO A 173 3.16 -24.57 23.99
N LYS A 174 3.09 -23.91 25.15
CA LYS A 174 3.94 -24.26 26.29
C LYS A 174 3.76 -25.74 26.59
N ALA A 175 4.78 -26.52 26.33
CA ALA A 175 4.85 -27.92 26.70
C ALA A 175 4.72 -28.02 28.23
N THR A 176 3.61 -28.61 28.68
CA THR A 176 3.37 -28.99 30.05
C THR A 176 4.42 -30.05 30.41
N LYS A 177 5.37 -29.68 31.25
CA LYS A 177 6.17 -30.69 31.98
C LYS A 177 5.29 -31.24 33.09
N GLU A 178 4.78 -32.44 32.91
CA GLU A 178 4.31 -33.27 34.00
C GLU A 178 5.56 -33.84 34.68
N GLU A 179 5.71 -33.48 35.96
CA GLU A 179 6.62 -34.17 36.89
C GLU A 179 5.98 -35.49 37.33
N GLN A 180 6.74 -36.54 37.19
CA GLN A 180 6.61 -37.76 37.98
C GLN A 180 7.60 -37.71 39.15
#